data_e9a7f20b257e39b94607e82229117694
#
_entry.id   e9a7f20b257e39b94607e82229117694
#
_cell.length_a   1.000
_cell.length_b   1.000
_cell.length_c   1.000
_cell.angle_alpha   90.00
_cell.angle_beta   90.00
_cell.angle_gamma   90.00
#
_symmetry.space_group_name_H-M   'P 1'
#
loop_
_entity.id
_entity.type
_entity.pdbx_description
1 polymer ?
#
loop_
_entity_poly.entity_id
_entity_poly.type
_entity_poly.pdbx_seq_one_letter_code
_entity_poly.pdbx_strand_id
1 'polypeptide(L)'
;RYLGMDRCVIAVGRVMTCVLGIVVKREREIREFVKTPFYRLVASVGEEGQTFDAEWKAVKDTKYFESPLLYKENGFKERADAGKLLAELNEGAPEAVAESVERKKEKKQPPMLYNLAELQNDCSALFKISPSDTLKIVQELYEKKLVTYPRTDARVLSTAVAKEIGRNISGLKNFQPVAAWAQGAMDSGTYKGIAKTKYVNDKQITDHYAIIPTGQGFGALKSLAPTALKVYEIICRRFLSIFYPAAEYQKVAMTLTKNGEKLFANFKYLISEGYLKVSANSFSKKKDEPKY
;
A
#
# COMPACT_ATOMS: atom_id res chain seq x y z
N ARG A 1 -45.85 -1.87 0.38
CA ARG A 1 -45.55 -3.03 -0.51
C ARG A 1 -44.52 -2.58 -1.53
N TYR A 2 -43.26 -2.85 -1.25
CA TYR A 2 -42.17 -2.58 -2.21
C TYR A 2 -41.82 -3.89 -2.92
N LEU A 3 -41.80 -3.87 -4.26
CA LEU A 3 -41.30 -4.91 -5.14
C LEU A 3 -42.04 -6.25 -5.18
N GLY A 4 -43.32 -6.32 -4.83
CA GLY A 4 -44.10 -7.57 -4.96
C GLY A 4 -43.57 -8.75 -4.14
N MET A 5 -42.70 -8.52 -3.18
CA MET A 5 -42.20 -9.54 -2.27
C MET A 5 -43.07 -9.63 -1.05
N ASP A 6 -43.97 -10.62 -1.01
CA ASP A 6 -44.70 -10.97 0.19
C ASP A 6 -43.72 -11.54 1.23
N ARG A 7 -43.68 -10.91 2.41
CA ARG A 7 -42.89 -11.30 3.59
C ARG A 7 -41.41 -10.91 3.59
N CYS A 8 -40.97 -9.85 2.87
CA CYS A 8 -39.66 -9.32 3.06
C CYS A 8 -39.59 -8.41 4.31
N VAL A 9 -38.80 -8.79 5.30
CA VAL A 9 -38.51 -7.94 6.47
C VAL A 9 -37.38 -6.98 6.11
N ILE A 10 -37.72 -5.69 6.00
CA ILE A 10 -36.69 -4.64 5.80
C ILE A 10 -36.25 -4.16 7.19
N ALA A 11 -35.04 -4.52 7.55
CA ALA A 11 -34.42 -3.99 8.76
C ALA A 11 -34.03 -2.51 8.56
N VAL A 12 -34.53 -1.65 9.46
CA VAL A 12 -34.18 -0.22 9.47
C VAL A 12 -33.40 0.09 10.72
N GLY A 13 -32.24 0.69 10.54
CA GLY A 13 -31.37 1.11 11.64
C GLY A 13 -30.62 2.37 11.30
N ARG A 14 -30.36 3.23 12.27
CA ARG A 14 -29.70 4.53 12.07
C ARG A 14 -28.40 4.40 11.28
N VAL A 15 -27.52 3.48 11.67
CA VAL A 15 -26.25 3.24 11.00
C VAL A 15 -26.47 2.63 9.61
N MET A 16 -27.30 1.60 9.49
CA MET A 16 -27.56 0.93 8.21
C MET A 16 -28.15 1.88 7.18
N THR A 17 -29.09 2.72 7.57
CA THR A 17 -29.73 3.70 6.67
C THR A 17 -28.73 4.74 6.19
N CYS A 18 -27.85 5.25 7.08
CA CYS A 18 -26.79 6.18 6.70
C CYS A 18 -25.80 5.54 5.73
N VAL A 19 -25.34 4.32 6.01
CA VAL A 19 -24.40 3.58 5.13
C VAL A 19 -25.04 3.31 3.77
N LEU A 20 -26.31 2.86 3.74
CA LEU A 20 -27.04 2.66 2.50
C LEU A 20 -27.17 3.97 1.71
N GLY A 21 -27.47 5.09 2.37
CA GLY A 21 -27.51 6.40 1.75
C GLY A 21 -26.20 6.80 1.07
N ILE A 22 -25.07 6.53 1.73
CA ILE A 22 -23.72 6.77 1.16
C ILE A 22 -23.49 5.88 -0.07
N VAL A 23 -23.85 4.60 0.00
CA VAL A 23 -23.70 3.65 -1.12
C VAL A 23 -24.55 4.08 -2.31
N VAL A 24 -25.84 4.42 -2.07
CA VAL A 24 -26.76 4.89 -3.13
C VAL A 24 -26.29 6.19 -3.75
N LYS A 25 -25.77 7.13 -2.96
CA LYS A 25 -25.19 8.36 -3.47
C LYS A 25 -24.00 8.04 -4.39
N ARG A 26 -23.11 7.17 -3.97
CA ARG A 26 -21.94 6.77 -4.77
C ARG A 26 -22.36 6.05 -6.06
N GLU A 27 -23.36 5.21 -5.99
CA GLU A 27 -23.91 4.51 -7.17
C GLU A 27 -24.49 5.49 -8.20
N ARG A 28 -25.19 6.55 -7.74
CA ARG A 28 -25.69 7.61 -8.60
C ARG A 28 -24.53 8.38 -9.24
N GLU A 29 -23.52 8.79 -8.46
CA GLU A 29 -22.33 9.45 -8.98
C GLU A 29 -21.63 8.61 -10.06
N ILE A 30 -21.57 7.27 -9.91
CA ILE A 30 -20.99 6.37 -10.90
C ILE A 30 -21.85 6.34 -12.18
N ARG A 31 -23.18 6.25 -12.04
CA ARG A 31 -24.11 6.19 -13.19
C ARG A 31 -24.18 7.50 -13.96
N GLU A 32 -24.08 8.61 -13.25
CA GLU A 32 -24.13 9.97 -13.82
C GLU A 32 -22.75 10.47 -14.26
N PHE A 33 -21.70 9.65 -14.07
CA PHE A 33 -20.33 10.03 -14.40
C PHE A 33 -20.14 10.22 -15.90
N VAL A 34 -19.86 11.43 -16.29
CA VAL A 34 -19.50 11.80 -17.68
C VAL A 34 -17.99 11.75 -17.84
N LYS A 35 -17.54 10.87 -18.73
CA LYS A 35 -16.11 10.79 -19.06
C LYS A 35 -15.67 12.07 -19.76
N THR A 36 -14.71 12.76 -19.18
CA THR A 36 -14.08 13.94 -19.78
C THR A 36 -12.74 13.54 -20.37
N PRO A 37 -12.60 13.44 -21.68
CA PRO A 37 -11.32 13.19 -22.32
C PRO A 37 -10.37 14.37 -22.08
N PHE A 38 -9.08 14.09 -21.92
CA PHE A 38 -8.03 15.09 -21.95
C PHE A 38 -6.77 14.48 -22.56
N TYR A 39 -5.92 15.32 -23.11
CA TYR A 39 -4.80 14.91 -23.94
C TYR A 39 -3.49 15.33 -23.28
N ARG A 40 -2.65 14.35 -22.95
CA ARG A 40 -1.32 14.55 -22.36
C ARG A 40 -0.25 14.31 -23.40
N LEU A 41 0.89 14.98 -23.25
CA LEU A 41 2.07 14.72 -24.05
C LEU A 41 3.12 14.03 -23.17
N VAL A 42 3.64 12.93 -23.69
CA VAL A 42 4.72 12.17 -23.09
C VAL A 42 5.79 11.98 -24.15
N ALA A 43 6.99 12.41 -23.86
CA ALA A 43 8.15 12.21 -24.70
C ALA A 43 8.94 11.00 -24.21
N SER A 44 9.34 10.12 -25.13
CA SER A 44 10.34 9.09 -24.85
C SER A 44 11.71 9.71 -25.08
N VAL A 45 12.50 9.81 -24.01
CA VAL A 45 13.79 10.51 -23.99
C VAL A 45 14.91 9.51 -23.68
N GLY A 46 16.04 9.61 -24.37
CA GLY A 46 17.21 8.77 -24.17
C GLY A 46 17.82 8.30 -25.47
N GLU A 47 18.79 7.42 -25.39
CA GLU A 47 19.45 6.79 -26.52
C GLU A 47 18.80 5.44 -26.84
N GLU A 48 19.11 4.89 -28.02
CA GLU A 48 18.54 3.63 -28.49
C GLU A 48 18.80 2.48 -27.48
N GLY A 49 17.71 1.89 -26.98
CA GLY A 49 17.76 0.83 -25.98
C GLY A 49 17.72 1.29 -24.51
N GLN A 50 17.82 2.58 -24.22
CA GLN A 50 17.74 3.15 -22.86
C GLN A 50 16.89 4.42 -22.84
N THR A 51 15.59 4.29 -23.01
CA THR A 51 14.65 5.41 -22.99
C THR A 51 13.81 5.44 -21.71
N PHE A 52 13.37 6.65 -21.37
CA PHE A 52 12.40 6.86 -20.29
C PHE A 52 11.36 7.88 -20.71
N ASP A 53 10.21 7.82 -20.07
CA ASP A 53 9.10 8.72 -20.33
C ASP A 53 9.22 10.00 -19.51
N ALA A 54 9.10 11.16 -20.20
CA ALA A 54 9.02 12.47 -19.60
C ALA A 54 7.69 13.13 -19.99
N GLU A 55 6.90 13.51 -19.00
CA GLU A 55 5.58 14.11 -19.21
C GLU A 55 5.69 15.63 -19.24
N TRP A 56 5.11 16.25 -20.27
CA TRP A 56 4.98 17.69 -20.35
C TRP A 56 4.01 18.22 -19.28
N LYS A 57 4.35 19.41 -18.73
CA LYS A 57 3.47 20.16 -17.84
C LYS A 57 3.62 21.64 -18.05
N ALA A 58 2.48 22.34 -18.06
CA ALA A 58 2.44 23.79 -18.03
C ALA A 58 2.82 24.29 -16.64
N VAL A 59 3.97 24.88 -16.52
CA VAL A 59 4.48 25.46 -15.28
C VAL A 59 4.77 26.94 -15.48
N LYS A 60 5.02 27.66 -14.39
CA LYS A 60 5.36 29.08 -14.44
C LYS A 60 6.48 29.33 -15.46
N ASP A 61 6.36 30.41 -16.21
CA ASP A 61 7.30 30.82 -17.24
C ASP A 61 7.28 29.97 -18.54
N THR A 62 6.26 29.10 -18.73
CA THR A 62 6.01 28.39 -19.98
C THR A 62 4.76 28.97 -20.70
N LYS A 63 4.67 28.77 -22.02
CA LYS A 63 3.63 29.33 -22.90
C LYS A 63 2.19 29.01 -22.45
N TYR A 64 1.98 27.82 -21.94
CA TYR A 64 0.65 27.32 -21.59
C TYR A 64 0.34 27.40 -20.08
N PHE A 65 1.15 28.11 -19.30
CA PHE A 65 0.89 28.27 -17.86
C PHE A 65 -0.46 28.96 -17.64
N GLU A 66 -1.33 28.36 -16.81
CA GLU A 66 -2.71 28.82 -16.53
C GLU A 66 -3.59 29.03 -17.77
N SER A 67 -3.27 28.38 -18.89
CA SER A 67 -4.02 28.49 -20.11
C SER A 67 -5.44 27.90 -19.99
N PRO A 68 -6.49 28.56 -20.48
CA PRO A 68 -7.85 28.04 -20.53
C PRO A 68 -8.02 26.81 -21.42
N LEU A 69 -7.04 26.51 -22.29
CA LEU A 69 -6.99 25.33 -23.15
C LEU A 69 -6.71 24.04 -22.33
N LEU A 70 -6.22 24.18 -21.10
CA LEU A 70 -5.89 23.07 -20.26
C LEU A 70 -7.05 22.64 -19.37
N TYR A 71 -7.19 21.32 -19.19
CA TYR A 71 -8.03 20.74 -18.17
C TYR A 71 -7.29 20.71 -16.80
N LYS A 72 -5.99 20.39 -16.84
CA LYS A 72 -5.03 20.42 -15.74
C LYS A 72 -3.67 20.82 -16.30
N GLU A 73 -2.71 21.10 -15.43
CA GLU A 73 -1.35 21.48 -15.79
C GLU A 73 -0.65 20.57 -16.83
N ASN A 74 -1.07 19.31 -16.94
CA ASN A 74 -0.48 18.29 -17.82
C ASN A 74 -1.43 17.79 -18.91
N GLY A 75 -2.56 18.44 -19.15
CA GLY A 75 -3.52 17.90 -20.11
C GLY A 75 -4.40 18.93 -20.78
N PHE A 76 -4.44 18.91 -22.11
CA PHE A 76 -5.29 19.74 -22.93
C PHE A 76 -6.74 19.20 -22.97
N LYS A 77 -7.71 20.13 -23.10
CA LYS A 77 -9.11 19.79 -23.30
C LYS A 77 -9.35 19.19 -24.69
N GLU A 78 -8.67 19.74 -25.70
CA GLU A 78 -8.84 19.38 -27.09
C GLU A 78 -7.57 18.74 -27.69
N ARG A 79 -7.79 17.73 -28.54
CA ARG A 79 -6.69 17.05 -29.23
C ARG A 79 -5.90 17.95 -30.15
N ALA A 80 -6.61 18.91 -30.80
CA ALA A 80 -5.99 19.84 -31.71
C ALA A 80 -4.94 20.74 -31.03
N ASP A 81 -5.22 21.18 -29.81
CA ASP A 81 -4.28 22.04 -29.06
C ASP A 81 -3.08 21.25 -28.54
N ALA A 82 -3.30 19.99 -28.10
CA ALA A 82 -2.21 19.07 -27.80
C ALA A 82 -1.34 18.83 -29.07
N GLY A 83 -1.96 18.70 -30.23
CA GLY A 83 -1.28 18.57 -31.53
C GLY A 83 -0.38 19.75 -31.90
N LYS A 84 -0.80 20.97 -31.59
CA LYS A 84 0.03 22.17 -31.79
C LYS A 84 1.30 22.13 -30.94
N LEU A 85 1.16 21.84 -29.66
CA LEU A 85 2.32 21.69 -28.79
C LEU A 85 3.24 20.55 -29.24
N LEU A 86 2.66 19.43 -29.68
CA LEU A 86 3.46 18.31 -30.21
C LEU A 86 4.29 18.75 -31.44
N ALA A 87 3.70 19.52 -32.33
CA ALA A 87 4.41 20.09 -33.50
C ALA A 87 5.55 21.02 -33.03
N GLU A 88 5.24 21.93 -32.11
CA GLU A 88 6.23 22.87 -31.55
C GLU A 88 7.41 22.15 -30.88
N LEU A 89 7.13 21.07 -30.11
CA LEU A 89 8.17 20.27 -29.48
C LEU A 89 9.03 19.47 -30.48
N ASN A 90 8.48 19.14 -31.65
CA ASN A 90 9.19 18.44 -32.70
C ASN A 90 9.96 19.36 -33.66
N GLU A 91 9.83 20.68 -33.53
CA GLU A 91 10.60 21.62 -34.32
C GLU A 91 12.08 21.61 -33.90
N GLY A 92 12.98 21.73 -34.89
CA GLY A 92 14.43 21.82 -34.70
C GLY A 92 15.07 20.48 -34.36
N ALA A 93 16.18 20.54 -33.61
CA ALA A 93 16.94 19.36 -33.20
C ALA A 93 16.13 18.46 -32.24
N PRO A 94 16.25 17.14 -32.33
CA PRO A 94 15.51 16.20 -31.49
C PRO A 94 15.90 16.24 -29.99
N GLU A 95 16.90 17.00 -29.63
CA GLU A 95 17.49 17.04 -28.30
C GLU A 95 16.64 17.83 -27.31
N ALA A 96 16.59 17.37 -26.06
CA ALA A 96 16.08 18.11 -24.92
C ALA A 96 17.22 18.33 -23.92
N VAL A 97 17.27 19.50 -23.30
CA VAL A 97 18.31 19.85 -22.34
C VAL A 97 17.87 19.49 -20.92
N ALA A 98 18.69 18.76 -20.18
CA ALA A 98 18.45 18.53 -18.76
C ALA A 98 18.74 19.82 -17.96
N GLU A 99 17.67 20.48 -17.50
CA GLU A 99 17.75 21.69 -16.69
C GLU A 99 18.12 21.36 -15.24
N SER A 100 17.52 20.32 -14.69
CA SER A 100 17.83 19.86 -13.33
C SER A 100 17.70 18.36 -13.17
N VAL A 101 18.51 17.80 -12.29
CA VAL A 101 18.45 16.39 -11.85
C VAL A 101 18.58 16.35 -10.34
N GLU A 102 17.45 16.19 -9.68
CA GLU A 102 17.40 16.08 -8.23
C GLU A 102 17.40 14.62 -7.80
N ARG A 103 18.23 14.28 -6.81
CA ARG A 103 18.31 12.94 -6.22
C ARG A 103 18.03 12.99 -4.74
N LYS A 104 17.02 12.23 -4.29
CA LYS A 104 16.62 12.19 -2.89
C LYS A 104 16.46 10.75 -2.40
N LYS A 105 17.09 10.44 -1.29
CA LYS A 105 16.86 9.17 -0.58
C LYS A 105 15.55 9.23 0.20
N GLU A 106 14.71 8.22 0.06
CA GLU A 106 13.48 8.05 0.82
C GLU A 106 13.53 6.76 1.62
N LYS A 107 13.26 6.86 2.91
CA LYS A 107 13.12 5.70 3.79
C LYS A 107 11.65 5.39 4.01
N LYS A 108 11.23 4.17 3.66
CA LYS A 108 9.87 3.68 3.91
C LYS A 108 9.91 2.74 5.11
N GLN A 109 9.38 3.20 6.24
CA GLN A 109 9.28 2.39 7.45
C GLN A 109 8.27 1.25 7.29
N PRO A 110 8.44 0.13 8.01
CA PRO A 110 7.44 -0.92 8.09
C PRO A 110 6.06 -0.34 8.44
N PRO A 111 4.97 -0.89 7.85
CA PRO A 111 3.62 -0.46 8.19
C PRO A 111 3.29 -0.74 9.66
N MET A 112 2.26 -0.08 10.18
CA MET A 112 1.72 -0.38 11.50
C MET A 112 1.21 -1.82 11.55
N LEU A 113 1.11 -2.37 12.76
CA LEU A 113 0.55 -3.71 12.99
C LEU A 113 -0.90 -3.81 12.53
N TYR A 114 -1.43 -5.03 12.45
CA TYR A 114 -2.81 -5.24 12.09
C TYR A 114 -3.77 -4.91 13.23
N ASN A 115 -4.80 -4.15 12.92
CA ASN A 115 -6.11 -4.23 13.56
C ASN A 115 -7.04 -5.10 12.68
N LEU A 116 -8.28 -5.29 13.09
CA LEU A 116 -9.22 -6.11 12.34
C LEU A 116 -9.49 -5.56 10.94
N ALA A 117 -9.73 -4.26 10.80
CA ALA A 117 -10.07 -3.63 9.52
C ALA A 117 -8.93 -3.75 8.49
N GLU A 118 -7.69 -3.48 8.88
CA GLU A 118 -6.52 -3.63 8.00
C GLU A 118 -6.29 -5.09 7.59
N LEU A 119 -6.49 -6.04 8.53
CA LEU A 119 -6.38 -7.45 8.22
C LEU A 119 -7.46 -7.88 7.22
N GLN A 120 -8.70 -7.42 7.39
CA GLN A 120 -9.80 -7.68 6.46
C GLN A 120 -9.52 -7.11 5.07
N ASN A 121 -8.95 -5.91 4.97
CA ASN A 121 -8.57 -5.29 3.71
C ASN A 121 -7.51 -6.13 2.97
N ASP A 122 -6.45 -6.52 3.67
CA ASP A 122 -5.38 -7.33 3.08
C ASP A 122 -5.88 -8.73 2.70
N CYS A 123 -6.71 -9.37 3.52
CA CYS A 123 -7.31 -10.67 3.21
C CYS A 123 -8.24 -10.59 2.00
N SER A 124 -9.05 -9.54 1.89
CA SER A 124 -9.90 -9.31 0.71
C SER A 124 -9.06 -9.10 -0.56
N ALA A 125 -7.99 -8.32 -0.47
CA ALA A 125 -7.10 -8.08 -1.60
C ALA A 125 -6.34 -9.34 -2.05
N LEU A 126 -5.80 -10.11 -1.11
CA LEU A 126 -4.92 -11.25 -1.38
C LEU A 126 -5.69 -12.55 -1.66
N PHE A 127 -6.77 -12.81 -0.92
CA PHE A 127 -7.45 -14.11 -0.91
C PHE A 127 -8.88 -14.04 -1.45
N LYS A 128 -9.39 -12.83 -1.74
CA LYS A 128 -10.77 -12.60 -2.23
C LYS A 128 -11.85 -13.12 -1.26
N ILE A 129 -11.55 -13.14 0.03
CA ILE A 129 -12.50 -13.53 1.09
C ILE A 129 -13.19 -12.30 1.68
N SER A 130 -14.40 -12.51 2.21
CA SER A 130 -15.17 -11.43 2.82
C SER A 130 -14.60 -10.98 4.17
N PRO A 131 -14.91 -9.76 4.62
CA PRO A 131 -14.58 -9.32 5.98
C PRO A 131 -15.13 -10.26 7.07
N SER A 132 -16.33 -10.81 6.87
CA SER A 132 -16.94 -11.77 7.78
C SER A 132 -16.16 -13.08 7.86
N ASP A 133 -15.69 -13.61 6.71
CA ASP A 133 -14.92 -14.84 6.69
C ASP A 133 -13.51 -14.62 7.26
N THR A 134 -12.92 -13.46 7.01
CA THR A 134 -11.65 -13.07 7.67
C THR A 134 -11.81 -13.07 9.20
N LEU A 135 -12.90 -12.49 9.71
CA LEU A 135 -13.17 -12.49 11.15
C LEU A 135 -13.32 -13.91 11.71
N LYS A 136 -14.03 -14.81 11.03
CA LYS A 136 -14.16 -16.22 11.44
C LYS A 136 -12.79 -16.91 11.52
N ILE A 137 -11.96 -16.72 10.49
CA ILE A 137 -10.62 -17.31 10.44
C ILE A 137 -9.75 -16.78 11.58
N VAL A 138 -9.69 -15.46 11.78
CA VAL A 138 -8.82 -14.91 12.83
C VAL A 138 -9.36 -15.21 14.23
N GLN A 139 -10.66 -15.38 14.40
CA GLN A 139 -11.27 -15.86 15.64
C GLN A 139 -10.82 -17.32 15.93
N GLU A 140 -10.84 -18.19 14.92
CA GLU A 140 -10.31 -19.55 15.04
C GLU A 140 -8.82 -19.54 15.43
N LEU A 141 -8.01 -18.70 14.82
CA LEU A 141 -6.58 -18.55 15.15
C LEU A 141 -6.39 -18.10 16.61
N TYR A 142 -7.24 -17.20 17.10
CA TYR A 142 -7.24 -16.75 18.48
C TYR A 142 -7.61 -17.88 19.46
N GLU A 143 -8.69 -18.61 19.20
CA GLU A 143 -9.12 -19.76 20.03
C GLU A 143 -8.06 -20.85 20.10
N LYS A 144 -7.33 -21.04 19.03
CA LYS A 144 -6.14 -21.94 18.96
C LYS A 144 -4.87 -21.32 19.57
N LYS A 145 -4.95 -20.14 20.18
CA LYS A 145 -3.85 -19.43 20.86
C LYS A 145 -2.69 -19.05 19.92
N LEU A 146 -2.94 -18.94 18.63
CA LEU A 146 -1.93 -18.56 17.64
C LEU A 146 -1.76 -17.04 17.52
N VAL A 147 -2.84 -16.27 17.71
CA VAL A 147 -2.83 -14.81 17.65
C VAL A 147 -3.51 -14.19 18.87
N THR A 148 -3.33 -12.89 19.05
CA THR A 148 -4.02 -12.09 20.08
C THR A 148 -5.46 -11.81 19.70
N TYR A 149 -6.26 -11.23 20.61
CA TYR A 149 -7.67 -10.97 20.41
C TYR A 149 -7.93 -10.15 19.14
N PRO A 150 -8.79 -10.63 18.21
CA PRO A 150 -8.88 -10.05 16.89
C PRO A 150 -9.77 -8.82 16.76
N ARG A 151 -10.73 -8.61 17.70
CA ARG A 151 -11.63 -7.46 17.64
C ARG A 151 -11.00 -6.26 18.31
N THR A 152 -10.04 -5.64 17.63
CA THR A 152 -9.32 -4.47 18.09
C THR A 152 -9.19 -3.44 16.99
N ASP A 153 -9.25 -2.17 17.35
CA ASP A 153 -8.96 -1.04 16.46
C ASP A 153 -7.50 -0.57 16.59
N ALA A 154 -6.79 -1.03 17.64
CA ALA A 154 -5.41 -0.66 17.88
C ALA A 154 -4.45 -1.29 16.85
N ARG A 155 -3.47 -0.51 16.42
CA ARG A 155 -2.39 -0.92 15.50
C ARG A 155 -1.02 -0.87 16.17
N VAL A 156 -0.99 -0.80 17.49
CA VAL A 156 0.20 -0.65 18.33
C VAL A 156 0.22 -1.70 19.43
N LEU A 157 1.39 -1.87 20.03
CA LEU A 157 1.62 -2.69 21.21
C LEU A 157 1.53 -1.83 22.48
N SER A 158 1.22 -2.46 23.60
CA SER A 158 1.42 -1.85 24.91
C SER A 158 2.88 -1.95 25.37
N THR A 159 3.26 -1.07 26.27
CA THR A 159 4.58 -1.12 26.92
C THR A 159 4.81 -2.46 27.64
N ALA A 160 3.76 -3.05 28.22
CA ALA A 160 3.84 -4.34 28.89
C ALA A 160 4.17 -5.48 27.89
N VAL A 161 3.46 -5.51 26.75
CA VAL A 161 3.72 -6.50 25.69
C VAL A 161 5.11 -6.32 25.09
N ALA A 162 5.55 -5.06 24.88
CA ALA A 162 6.87 -4.77 24.34
C ALA A 162 8.02 -5.34 25.18
N LYS A 163 7.87 -5.43 26.49
CA LYS A 163 8.88 -6.03 27.40
C LYS A 163 9.05 -7.52 27.18
N GLU A 164 7.99 -8.22 26.80
CA GLU A 164 8.00 -9.69 26.61
C GLU A 164 8.02 -10.12 25.15
N ILE A 165 8.09 -9.18 24.21
CA ILE A 165 7.93 -9.42 22.77
C ILE A 165 8.93 -10.46 22.21
N GLY A 166 10.09 -10.59 22.85
CA GLY A 166 11.09 -11.59 22.49
C GLY A 166 10.57 -13.03 22.56
N ARG A 167 9.62 -13.34 23.47
CA ARG A 167 8.98 -14.66 23.55
C ARG A 167 8.13 -14.93 22.31
N ASN A 168 7.36 -13.93 21.87
CA ASN A 168 6.54 -14.03 20.66
C ASN A 168 7.41 -14.31 19.44
N ILE A 169 8.50 -13.56 19.26
CA ILE A 169 9.44 -13.73 18.15
C ILE A 169 10.10 -15.11 18.22
N SER A 170 10.62 -15.50 19.38
CA SER A 170 11.31 -16.78 19.56
C SER A 170 10.39 -17.97 19.24
N GLY A 171 9.12 -17.91 19.63
CA GLY A 171 8.14 -18.95 19.31
C GLY A 171 7.95 -19.14 17.80
N LEU A 172 8.00 -18.07 17.01
CA LEU A 172 7.81 -18.12 15.56
C LEU A 172 8.90 -18.90 14.80
N LYS A 173 10.02 -19.24 15.44
CA LYS A 173 11.02 -20.17 14.88
C LYS A 173 10.43 -21.55 14.58
N ASN A 174 9.31 -21.90 15.22
CA ASN A 174 8.60 -23.17 15.02
C ASN A 174 7.60 -23.10 13.84
N PHE A 175 7.46 -21.95 13.17
CA PHE A 175 6.60 -21.78 12.00
C PHE A 175 7.46 -21.56 10.75
N GLN A 176 7.66 -22.64 9.97
CA GLN A 176 8.59 -22.70 8.85
C GLN A 176 8.53 -21.49 7.87
N PRO A 177 7.36 -20.97 7.47
CA PRO A 177 7.30 -19.86 6.52
C PRO A 177 7.97 -18.56 6.98
N VAL A 178 8.20 -18.39 8.30
CA VAL A 178 8.80 -17.20 8.89
C VAL A 178 9.95 -17.48 9.85
N ALA A 179 10.33 -18.74 10.04
CA ALA A 179 11.33 -19.17 11.02
C ALA A 179 12.67 -18.43 10.86
N ALA A 180 13.18 -18.31 9.65
CA ALA A 180 14.43 -17.62 9.37
C ALA A 180 14.36 -16.12 9.72
N TRP A 181 13.22 -15.47 9.47
CA TRP A 181 13.00 -14.07 9.82
C TRP A 181 12.86 -13.88 11.33
N ALA A 182 12.19 -14.81 12.01
CA ALA A 182 12.14 -14.80 13.48
C ALA A 182 13.53 -14.95 14.10
N GLN A 183 14.34 -15.85 13.56
CA GLN A 183 15.74 -16.02 14.01
C GLN A 183 16.54 -14.74 13.78
N GLY A 184 16.49 -14.15 12.57
CA GLY A 184 17.20 -12.90 12.25
C GLY A 184 16.79 -11.72 13.14
N ALA A 185 15.49 -11.60 13.49
CA ALA A 185 15.02 -10.59 14.42
C ALA A 185 15.57 -10.80 15.85
N MET A 186 15.71 -12.04 16.29
CA MET A 186 16.34 -12.37 17.57
C MET A 186 17.82 -12.05 17.57
N ASP A 187 18.54 -12.43 16.52
CA ASP A 187 19.98 -12.24 16.40
C ASP A 187 20.37 -10.76 16.33
N SER A 188 19.58 -9.96 15.63
CA SER A 188 19.80 -8.50 15.54
C SER A 188 19.55 -7.77 16.86
N GLY A 189 18.76 -8.34 17.75
CA GLY A 189 18.39 -7.73 19.03
C GLY A 189 17.56 -6.45 18.93
N THR A 190 17.09 -6.07 17.74
CA THR A 190 16.33 -4.82 17.48
C THR A 190 15.04 -4.75 18.29
N TYR A 191 14.44 -5.90 18.61
CA TYR A 191 13.23 -5.96 19.43
C TYR A 191 13.40 -5.38 20.85
N LYS A 192 14.62 -5.35 21.39
CA LYS A 192 14.91 -4.77 22.73
C LYS A 192 14.62 -3.26 22.78
N GLY A 193 14.70 -2.57 21.64
CA GLY A 193 14.43 -1.14 21.50
C GLY A 193 13.01 -0.78 21.09
N ILE A 194 12.12 -1.77 20.89
CA ILE A 194 10.81 -1.55 20.27
C ILE A 194 9.92 -0.58 21.05
N ALA A 195 10.05 -0.54 22.38
CA ALA A 195 9.28 0.36 23.24
C ALA A 195 9.47 1.86 22.95
N LYS A 196 10.59 2.23 22.30
CA LYS A 196 10.92 3.61 21.93
C LYS A 196 10.47 3.97 20.50
N THR A 197 9.73 3.10 19.83
CA THR A 197 9.29 3.28 18.46
C THR A 197 7.81 3.61 18.35
N LYS A 198 7.37 4.05 17.17
CA LYS A 198 5.95 4.30 16.87
C LYS A 198 5.03 3.07 17.03
N TYR A 199 5.58 1.86 17.15
CA TYR A 199 4.82 0.62 17.28
C TYR A 199 4.36 0.32 18.70
N VAL A 200 4.78 1.11 19.68
CA VAL A 200 4.36 1.00 21.08
C VAL A 200 3.76 2.32 21.54
N ASN A 201 2.48 2.30 21.93
CA ASN A 201 1.79 3.50 22.42
C ASN A 201 0.56 3.12 23.24
N ASP A 202 0.69 3.15 24.55
CA ASP A 202 -0.41 2.81 25.48
C ASP A 202 -1.62 3.75 25.34
N LYS A 203 -1.42 5.01 24.91
CA LYS A 203 -2.52 5.98 24.72
C LYS A 203 -3.43 5.67 23.52
N GLN A 204 -2.98 4.84 22.60
CA GLN A 204 -3.75 4.40 21.41
C GLN A 204 -4.44 3.04 21.62
N ILE A 205 -4.42 2.53 22.84
CA ILE A 205 -5.05 1.25 23.21
C ILE A 205 -6.22 1.57 24.14
N THR A 206 -7.41 1.11 23.75
CA THR A 206 -8.61 1.16 24.62
C THR A 206 -8.70 -0.10 25.45
N ASP A 207 -9.00 -1.24 24.80
CA ASP A 207 -9.19 -2.52 25.48
C ASP A 207 -8.11 -3.54 25.09
N HIS A 208 -7.75 -3.58 23.81
CA HIS A 208 -6.84 -4.55 23.24
C HIS A 208 -5.80 -3.88 22.33
N TYR A 209 -4.58 -4.40 22.36
CA TYR A 209 -3.52 -4.00 21.42
C TYR A 209 -3.68 -4.72 20.06
N ALA A 210 -2.78 -4.44 19.12
CA ALA A 210 -2.82 -4.97 17.77
C ALA A 210 -2.88 -6.51 17.70
N ILE A 211 -3.35 -7.03 16.57
CA ILE A 211 -3.33 -8.45 16.25
C ILE A 211 -1.89 -8.86 15.94
N ILE A 212 -1.31 -9.68 16.80
CA ILE A 212 0.04 -10.23 16.65
C ILE A 212 0.07 -11.73 16.93
N PRO A 213 1.06 -12.48 16.42
CA PRO A 213 1.26 -13.87 16.81
C PRO A 213 1.69 -13.96 18.28
N THR A 214 1.18 -14.95 18.97
CA THR A 214 1.54 -15.22 20.38
C THR A 214 2.88 -15.95 20.56
N GLY A 215 3.37 -16.58 19.49
CA GLY A 215 4.52 -17.48 19.56
C GLY A 215 4.20 -18.85 20.18
N GLN A 216 2.92 -19.21 20.27
CA GLN A 216 2.40 -20.45 20.87
C GLN A 216 1.37 -21.11 19.95
N GLY A 217 0.79 -22.22 20.38
CA GLY A 217 -0.33 -22.88 19.70
C GLY A 217 0.05 -23.68 18.44
N PHE A 218 1.32 -23.89 18.14
CA PHE A 218 1.81 -24.51 16.89
C PHE A 218 1.30 -25.94 16.65
N GLY A 219 0.90 -26.68 17.69
CA GLY A 219 0.26 -27.99 17.54
C GLY A 219 -1.03 -27.94 16.72
N ALA A 220 -1.72 -26.80 16.73
CA ALA A 220 -2.96 -26.61 15.97
C ALA A 220 -2.75 -26.31 14.47
N LEU A 221 -1.53 -25.99 14.03
CA LEU A 221 -1.27 -25.63 12.63
C LEU A 221 -1.68 -26.72 11.64
N LYS A 222 -1.51 -27.99 12.01
CA LYS A 222 -1.86 -29.13 11.16
C LYS A 222 -3.37 -29.27 10.92
N SER A 223 -4.20 -28.69 11.79
CA SER A 223 -5.66 -28.74 11.70
C SER A 223 -6.25 -27.51 11.00
N LEU A 224 -5.44 -26.55 10.61
CA LEU A 224 -5.92 -25.33 9.94
C LEU A 224 -6.15 -25.56 8.47
N ALA A 225 -7.21 -24.94 7.95
CA ALA A 225 -7.44 -24.84 6.52
C ALA A 225 -6.30 -24.05 5.83
N PRO A 226 -5.99 -24.35 4.54
CA PRO A 226 -4.90 -23.67 3.83
C PRO A 226 -5.01 -22.14 3.82
N THR A 227 -6.23 -21.60 3.73
CA THR A 227 -6.47 -20.15 3.79
C THR A 227 -6.15 -19.59 5.17
N ALA A 228 -6.51 -20.29 6.25
CA ALA A 228 -6.21 -19.87 7.61
C ALA A 228 -4.69 -19.86 7.88
N LEU A 229 -3.93 -20.81 7.34
CA LEU A 229 -2.46 -20.81 7.39
C LEU A 229 -1.88 -19.57 6.67
N LYS A 230 -2.40 -19.20 5.51
CA LYS A 230 -1.97 -18.00 4.78
C LYS A 230 -2.30 -16.72 5.54
N VAL A 231 -3.46 -16.64 6.17
CA VAL A 231 -3.86 -15.50 7.03
C VAL A 231 -2.91 -15.42 8.23
N TYR A 232 -2.59 -16.54 8.87
CA TYR A 232 -1.61 -16.56 9.95
C TYR A 232 -0.23 -16.10 9.48
N GLU A 233 0.22 -16.54 8.31
CA GLU A 233 1.51 -16.12 7.73
C GLU A 233 1.58 -14.60 7.53
N ILE A 234 0.56 -13.96 6.95
CA ILE A 234 0.59 -12.50 6.75
C ILE A 234 0.61 -11.74 8.07
N ILE A 235 -0.07 -12.24 9.12
CA ILE A 235 0.00 -11.65 10.47
C ILE A 235 1.42 -11.76 11.02
N CYS A 236 2.06 -12.93 10.92
CA CYS A 236 3.43 -13.13 11.37
C CYS A 236 4.43 -12.24 10.61
N ARG A 237 4.30 -12.13 9.29
CA ARG A 237 5.18 -11.30 8.46
C ARG A 237 5.01 -9.81 8.75
N ARG A 238 3.77 -9.33 8.93
CA ARG A 238 3.50 -7.96 9.36
C ARG A 238 4.14 -7.66 10.71
N PHE A 239 4.00 -8.58 11.65
CA PHE A 239 4.60 -8.48 12.98
C PHE A 239 6.13 -8.47 12.93
N LEU A 240 6.74 -9.41 12.23
CA LEU A 240 8.20 -9.49 12.13
C LEU A 240 8.81 -8.29 11.39
N SER A 241 8.10 -7.71 10.44
CA SER A 241 8.57 -6.57 9.65
C SER A 241 9.02 -5.37 10.50
N ILE A 242 8.37 -5.13 11.65
CA ILE A 242 8.70 -3.97 12.51
C ILE A 242 10.06 -4.06 13.19
N PHE A 243 10.70 -5.24 13.17
CA PHE A 243 12.03 -5.47 13.75
C PHE A 243 13.16 -5.37 12.70
N TYR A 244 12.81 -5.06 11.45
CA TYR A 244 13.74 -4.93 10.34
C TYR A 244 13.88 -3.47 9.91
N PRO A 245 15.01 -3.09 9.30
CA PRO A 245 15.25 -1.73 8.88
C PRO A 245 14.22 -1.27 7.83
N ALA A 246 14.09 0.05 7.68
CA ALA A 246 13.29 0.65 6.62
C ALA A 246 13.79 0.21 5.23
N ALA A 247 12.87 0.11 4.28
CA ALA A 247 13.25 0.03 2.88
C ALA A 247 13.77 1.40 2.41
N GLU A 248 14.86 1.40 1.66
CA GLU A 248 15.47 2.62 1.14
C GLU A 248 15.28 2.70 -0.38
N TYR A 249 14.78 3.84 -0.82
CA TYR A 249 14.57 4.15 -2.22
C TYR A 249 15.40 5.37 -2.62
N GLN A 250 15.86 5.36 -3.86
CA GLN A 250 16.34 6.56 -4.52
C GLN A 250 15.19 7.11 -5.39
N LYS A 251 14.82 8.34 -5.15
CA LYS A 251 13.99 9.13 -6.06
C LYS A 251 14.90 10.00 -6.91
N VAL A 252 14.62 10.05 -8.19
CA VAL A 252 15.26 10.98 -9.14
C VAL A 252 14.14 11.75 -9.81
N ALA A 253 14.17 13.06 -9.71
CA ALA A 253 13.29 13.96 -10.44
C ALA A 253 14.15 14.72 -11.47
N MET A 254 13.74 14.67 -12.72
CA MET A 254 14.41 15.35 -13.82
C MET A 254 13.46 16.37 -14.43
N THR A 255 13.99 17.55 -14.68
CA THR A 255 13.31 18.56 -15.51
C THR A 255 14.13 18.73 -16.79
N LEU A 256 13.46 18.52 -17.90
CA LEU A 256 14.01 18.69 -19.24
C LEU A 256 13.36 19.91 -19.89
N THR A 257 14.12 20.65 -20.65
CA THR A 257 13.63 21.81 -21.42
C THR A 257 13.80 21.56 -22.91
N LYS A 258 12.77 21.82 -23.68
CA LYS A 258 12.78 21.81 -25.14
C LYS A 258 11.88 22.90 -25.69
N ASN A 259 12.40 23.75 -26.54
CA ASN A 259 11.68 24.86 -27.19
C ASN A 259 10.92 25.77 -26.19
N GLY A 260 11.52 26.00 -24.99
CA GLY A 260 10.89 26.81 -23.93
C GLY A 260 9.84 26.10 -23.08
N GLU A 261 9.50 24.88 -23.42
CA GLU A 261 8.56 24.05 -22.67
C GLU A 261 9.27 23.05 -21.76
N LYS A 262 8.60 22.59 -20.70
CA LYS A 262 9.21 21.71 -19.69
C LYS A 262 8.57 20.33 -19.67
N LEU A 263 9.43 19.31 -19.59
CA LEU A 263 9.05 17.91 -19.43
C LEU A 263 9.65 17.37 -18.12
N PHE A 264 8.87 16.56 -17.44
CA PHE A 264 9.20 16.04 -16.12
C PHE A 264 9.26 14.52 -16.13
N ALA A 265 10.36 13.98 -15.64
CA ALA A 265 10.51 12.55 -15.41
C ALA A 265 10.78 12.27 -13.93
N ASN A 266 10.12 11.25 -13.39
CA ASN A 266 10.30 10.86 -12.01
C ASN A 266 10.55 9.35 -11.93
N PHE A 267 11.66 8.99 -11.30
CA PHE A 267 12.04 7.61 -11.09
C PHE A 267 12.08 7.30 -9.60
N LYS A 268 11.74 6.07 -9.27
CA LYS A 268 11.90 5.56 -7.92
C LYS A 268 12.38 4.12 -8.01
N TYR A 269 13.59 3.88 -7.57
CA TYR A 269 14.15 2.53 -7.51
C TYR A 269 14.58 2.15 -6.10
N LEU A 270 14.53 0.87 -5.82
CA LEU A 270 14.83 0.29 -4.53
C LEU A 270 16.35 0.15 -4.37
N ILE A 271 16.91 0.79 -3.31
CA ILE A 271 18.34 0.64 -2.96
C ILE A 271 18.52 -0.52 -1.98
N SER A 272 17.64 -0.58 -0.97
CA SER A 272 17.70 -1.61 0.07
C SER A 272 16.29 -2.08 0.41
N GLU A 273 16.06 -3.38 0.35
CA GLU A 273 14.75 -3.98 0.62
C GLU A 273 14.32 -3.82 2.07
N GLY A 274 15.27 -3.81 3.02
CA GLY A 274 14.92 -3.75 4.44
C GLY A 274 13.85 -4.76 4.83
N TYR A 275 12.76 -4.30 5.44
CA TYR A 275 11.63 -5.14 5.85
C TYR A 275 10.82 -5.74 4.68
N LEU A 276 10.96 -5.25 3.44
CA LEU A 276 10.15 -5.73 2.32
C LEU A 276 10.34 -7.22 2.07
N LYS A 277 11.57 -7.75 2.22
CA LYS A 277 11.83 -9.18 2.10
C LYS A 277 11.14 -10.02 3.18
N VAL A 278 10.90 -9.44 4.36
CA VAL A 278 10.14 -10.12 5.43
C VAL A 278 8.64 -10.09 5.12
N SER A 279 8.14 -8.98 4.59
CA SER A 279 6.72 -8.81 4.26
C SER A 279 6.29 -9.54 2.99
N ALA A 280 7.22 -9.99 2.16
CA ALA A 280 6.93 -10.78 0.96
C ALA A 280 6.37 -12.15 1.34
N ASN A 281 5.15 -12.45 0.87
CA ASN A 281 4.45 -13.70 1.20
C ASN A 281 5.06 -14.89 0.48
N SER A 282 5.08 -16.06 1.13
CA SER A 282 5.62 -17.30 0.56
C SER A 282 4.79 -17.81 -0.64
N PHE A 283 3.50 -17.43 -0.70
CA PHE A 283 2.52 -17.86 -1.71
C PHE A 283 2.27 -16.83 -2.82
N SER A 284 2.85 -15.64 -2.74
CA SER A 284 2.76 -14.65 -3.83
C SER A 284 3.77 -14.98 -4.92
N LYS A 285 3.31 -15.06 -6.18
CA LYS A 285 4.25 -15.09 -7.31
C LYS A 285 5.10 -13.82 -7.25
N LYS A 286 6.42 -13.96 -7.29
CA LYS A 286 7.31 -12.82 -7.51
C LYS A 286 6.86 -12.15 -8.81
N LYS A 287 6.40 -10.92 -8.74
CA LYS A 287 6.33 -10.09 -9.93
C LYS A 287 7.77 -9.84 -10.32
N ASP A 288 8.13 -10.20 -11.53
CA ASP A 288 9.37 -9.74 -12.12
C ASP A 288 9.32 -8.21 -12.09
N GLU A 289 10.13 -7.62 -11.20
CA GLU A 289 10.32 -6.17 -11.24
C GLU A 289 11.02 -5.87 -12.57
N PRO A 290 10.53 -4.89 -13.34
CA PRO A 290 11.25 -4.50 -14.53
C PRO A 290 12.67 -4.11 -14.11
N LYS A 291 13.65 -4.83 -14.66
CA LYS A 291 15.05 -4.44 -14.56
C LYS A 291 15.21 -3.20 -15.42
N TYR A 292 15.32 -2.04 -14.79
CA TYR A 292 15.77 -0.82 -15.44
C TYR A 292 17.29 -0.75 -15.41
#